data_34f9c30434be83a4b5f8c0989389c3ce
#
_entry.id   34f9c30434be83a4b5f8c0989389c3ce
#
_cell.length_a   1.000
_cell.length_b   1.000
_cell.length_c   1.000
_cell.angle_alpha   90.00
_cell.angle_beta   90.00
_cell.angle_gamma   90.00
#
_symmetry.space_group_name_H-M   'P 1'
#
loop_
_entity.id
_entity.type
_entity.pdbx_description
1 polymer ?
#
loop_
_entity_poly.entity_id
_entity_poly.type
_entity_poly.pdbx_seq_one_letter_code
_entity_poly.pdbx_strand_id
1 'polypeptide(L)'
;VGNGERDDHYQLKQQIIRYCNSREMVWEKHFFLNRDRKVVGIITLKDGSDGELEAIGHCIKEIQGEIGDIYGLALLAGLSGLCGRAEKLPEIYGNTVKNVSSMAPDLSAGQKKTGMLVTSIREYLDREYCSNFVSLEATAEQFRKNPAYISKVFKKETGFNFSDYITQKRMAHSKLLLRDMSLKIYEIAEMTGYADASNFIKVFKKHCGMSPNEYRGLHN
;
A
#
# COMPACT_ATOMS: atom_id res chain seq x y z
N VAL A 1 -4.33 9.10 -20.94
CA VAL A 1 -4.51 8.09 -19.87
C VAL A 1 -3.22 7.28 -19.67
N GLY A 2 -2.05 7.84 -19.48
CA GLY A 2 -0.79 7.09 -19.46
C GLY A 2 0.32 7.65 -18.56
N ASN A 3 0.15 8.85 -18.00
CA ASN A 3 1.23 9.49 -17.22
C ASN A 3 1.17 9.20 -15.72
N GLY A 4 -0.01 8.94 -15.13
CA GLY A 4 -0.14 8.69 -13.69
C GLY A 4 0.51 7.40 -13.21
N GLU A 5 0.34 6.28 -13.92
CA GLU A 5 0.92 4.99 -13.51
C GLU A 5 2.45 4.95 -13.58
N ARG A 6 3.06 5.73 -14.50
CA ARG A 6 4.52 5.84 -14.61
C ARG A 6 5.14 6.63 -13.46
N ASP A 7 4.40 7.61 -12.95
CA ASP A 7 4.84 8.48 -11.85
C ASP A 7 4.76 7.75 -10.50
N ASP A 8 3.69 6.99 -10.26
CA ASP A 8 3.49 6.20 -9.05
C ASP A 8 4.60 5.13 -8.87
N HIS A 9 4.97 4.44 -9.94
CA HIS A 9 6.07 3.47 -9.92
C HIS A 9 7.43 4.11 -9.66
N TYR A 10 7.64 5.33 -10.13
CA TYR A 10 8.88 6.06 -9.87
C TYR A 10 8.97 6.50 -8.42
N GLN A 11 7.91 7.07 -7.87
CA GLN A 11 7.83 7.49 -6.47
C GLN A 11 8.05 6.32 -5.50
N LEU A 12 7.41 5.19 -5.77
CA LEU A 12 7.59 3.97 -4.98
C LEU A 12 9.05 3.49 -4.97
N LYS A 13 9.74 3.49 -6.11
CA LYS A 13 11.15 3.12 -6.20
C LYS A 13 12.04 4.10 -5.43
N GLN A 14 11.73 5.39 -5.44
CA GLN A 14 12.45 6.39 -4.64
C GLN A 14 12.25 6.15 -3.13
N GLN A 15 11.05 5.76 -2.69
CA GLN A 15 10.81 5.39 -1.30
C GLN A 15 11.62 4.17 -0.88
N ILE A 16 11.66 3.13 -1.73
CA ILE A 16 12.48 1.93 -1.50
C ILE A 16 13.96 2.29 -1.40
N ILE A 17 14.47 3.16 -2.28
CA ILE A 17 15.86 3.62 -2.24
C ILE A 17 16.17 4.36 -0.94
N ARG A 18 15.28 5.29 -0.52
CA ARG A 18 15.44 6.00 0.75
C ARG A 18 15.46 5.03 1.93
N TYR A 19 14.54 4.08 1.95
CA TYR A 19 14.51 3.04 2.97
C TYR A 19 15.82 2.25 3.02
N CYS A 20 16.31 1.72 1.89
CA CYS A 20 17.56 0.97 1.83
C CYS A 20 18.78 1.81 2.24
N ASN A 21 18.83 3.09 1.87
CA ASN A 21 19.91 3.98 2.23
C ASN A 21 19.88 4.40 3.71
N SER A 22 18.71 4.56 4.31
CA SER A 22 18.55 4.96 5.71
C SER A 22 18.75 3.80 6.70
N ARG A 23 18.62 2.55 6.26
CA ARG A 23 18.81 1.37 7.12
C ARG A 23 20.26 1.32 7.60
N GLU A 24 20.48 1.11 8.89
CA GLU A 24 21.82 0.87 9.43
C GLU A 24 22.35 -0.49 8.95
N MET A 25 23.54 -0.49 8.37
CA MET A 25 24.26 -1.69 7.93
C MET A 25 25.75 -1.54 8.29
N VAL A 26 26.40 -2.67 8.49
CA VAL A 26 27.84 -2.70 8.82
C VAL A 26 28.73 -2.23 7.65
N TRP A 27 28.20 -2.28 6.43
CA TRP A 27 28.89 -1.95 5.19
C TRP A 27 28.45 -0.59 4.66
N GLU A 28 29.38 0.10 4.01
CA GLU A 28 29.03 1.27 3.17
C GLU A 28 28.19 0.80 2.00
N LYS A 29 27.09 1.50 1.77
CA LYS A 29 26.14 1.14 0.72
C LYS A 29 25.61 2.37 0.02
N HIS A 30 25.26 2.20 -1.25
CA HIS A 30 24.59 3.23 -2.03
C HIS A 30 23.57 2.59 -2.97
N PHE A 31 22.27 2.89 -2.74
CA PHE A 31 21.19 2.44 -3.60
C PHE A 31 20.69 3.59 -4.47
N PHE A 32 20.46 3.31 -5.75
CA PHE A 32 20.04 4.30 -6.75
C PHE A 32 19.21 3.65 -7.87
N LEU A 33 18.55 4.48 -8.70
CA LEU A 33 17.91 4.02 -9.94
C LEU A 33 18.90 4.10 -11.09
N ASN A 34 19.04 3.02 -11.82
CA ASN A 34 19.78 3.03 -13.08
C ASN A 34 18.90 3.55 -14.25
N ARG A 35 19.49 3.63 -15.45
CA ARG A 35 18.79 4.06 -16.68
C ARG A 35 17.59 3.17 -17.04
N ASP A 36 17.64 1.88 -16.73
CA ASP A 36 16.56 0.91 -16.95
C ASP A 36 15.47 0.97 -15.84
N ARG A 37 15.54 1.97 -14.95
CA ARG A 37 14.63 2.14 -13.82
C ARG A 37 14.58 0.95 -12.85
N LYS A 38 15.71 0.24 -12.72
CA LYS A 38 15.91 -0.80 -11.71
C LYS A 38 16.62 -0.20 -10.50
N VAL A 39 16.27 -0.65 -9.30
CA VAL A 39 17.00 -0.29 -8.08
C VAL A 39 18.28 -1.11 -8.07
N VAL A 40 19.41 -0.43 -8.01
CA VAL A 40 20.75 -1.02 -7.95
C VAL A 40 21.42 -0.58 -6.67
N GLY A 41 22.03 -1.50 -5.96
CA GLY A 41 22.83 -1.23 -4.76
C GLY A 41 24.30 -1.55 -5.03
N ILE A 42 25.19 -0.67 -4.60
CA ILE A 42 26.62 -0.91 -4.50
C ILE A 42 26.93 -1.02 -3.00
N ILE A 43 27.58 -2.10 -2.60
CA ILE A 43 28.00 -2.36 -1.22
C ILE A 43 29.50 -2.56 -1.22
N THR A 44 30.19 -1.77 -0.39
CA THR A 44 31.64 -1.85 -0.23
C THR A 44 31.96 -2.89 0.85
N LEU A 45 32.74 -3.88 0.51
CA LEU A 45 33.18 -4.93 1.42
C LEU A 45 34.47 -4.53 2.12
N LYS A 46 34.67 -5.04 3.34
CA LYS A 46 35.88 -4.80 4.14
C LYS A 46 37.01 -5.75 3.73
N ASP A 47 36.72 -7.03 3.61
CA ASP A 47 37.69 -8.06 3.30
C ASP A 47 37.34 -8.96 2.10
N GLY A 48 36.06 -8.92 1.67
CA GLY A 48 35.56 -9.72 0.55
C GLY A 48 35.48 -11.21 0.85
N SER A 49 35.37 -11.60 2.11
CA SER A 49 35.26 -13.00 2.52
C SER A 49 33.90 -13.60 2.14
N ASP A 50 33.85 -14.93 2.01
CA ASP A 50 32.59 -15.65 1.77
C ASP A 50 31.59 -15.42 2.87
N GLY A 51 32.03 -15.30 4.12
CA GLY A 51 31.16 -15.00 5.28
C GLY A 51 30.54 -13.59 5.18
N GLU A 52 31.25 -12.62 4.62
CA GLU A 52 30.75 -11.28 4.38
C GLU A 52 29.68 -11.27 3.27
N LEU A 53 29.90 -12.06 2.21
CA LEU A 53 28.89 -12.24 1.13
C LEU A 53 27.62 -12.94 1.64
N GLU A 54 27.74 -13.96 2.48
CA GLU A 54 26.60 -14.64 3.08
C GLU A 54 25.79 -13.67 3.96
N ALA A 55 26.47 -12.87 4.79
CA ALA A 55 25.83 -11.89 5.65
C ALA A 55 25.06 -10.82 4.86
N ILE A 56 25.62 -10.35 3.74
CA ILE A 56 24.94 -9.44 2.80
C ILE A 56 23.72 -10.14 2.18
N GLY A 57 23.85 -11.38 1.76
CA GLY A 57 22.75 -12.17 1.21
C GLY A 57 21.60 -12.31 2.19
N HIS A 58 21.89 -12.52 3.48
CA HIS A 58 20.90 -12.56 4.54
C HIS A 58 20.20 -11.20 4.74
N CYS A 59 20.96 -10.12 4.79
CA CYS A 59 20.45 -8.77 4.91
C CYS A 59 19.54 -8.37 3.73
N ILE A 60 19.89 -8.78 2.50
CA ILE A 60 19.04 -8.57 1.32
C ILE A 60 17.71 -9.30 1.45
N LYS A 61 17.69 -10.54 1.95
CA LYS A 61 16.46 -11.31 2.21
C LYS A 61 15.57 -10.64 3.27
N GLU A 62 16.16 -10.09 4.32
CA GLU A 62 15.43 -9.32 5.32
C GLU A 62 14.77 -8.07 4.69
N ILE A 63 15.55 -7.28 3.91
CA ILE A 63 15.04 -6.12 3.18
C ILE A 63 13.90 -6.51 2.23
N GLN A 64 14.04 -7.63 1.52
CA GLN A 64 12.97 -8.15 0.64
C GLN A 64 11.68 -8.45 1.44
N GLY A 65 11.82 -9.09 2.61
CA GLY A 65 10.72 -9.38 3.52
C GLY A 65 10.04 -8.11 4.01
N GLU A 66 10.80 -7.17 4.55
CA GLU A 66 10.29 -5.90 5.10
C GLU A 66 9.60 -5.04 4.02
N ILE A 67 10.21 -4.91 2.84
CA ILE A 67 9.59 -4.19 1.71
C ILE A 67 8.33 -4.93 1.24
N GLY A 68 8.35 -6.26 1.22
CA GLY A 68 7.18 -7.08 0.94
C GLY A 68 6.04 -6.81 1.92
N ASP A 69 6.37 -6.70 3.20
CA ASP A 69 5.39 -6.45 4.26
C ASP A 69 4.86 -5.01 4.26
N ILE A 70 5.72 -4.02 4.04
CA ILE A 70 5.32 -2.59 4.03
C ILE A 70 4.53 -2.24 2.77
N TYR A 71 5.02 -2.66 1.60
CA TYR A 71 4.49 -2.22 0.29
C TYR A 71 3.65 -3.29 -0.41
N GLY A 72 3.60 -4.53 0.11
CA GLY A 72 2.91 -5.66 -0.52
C GLY A 72 3.52 -6.08 -1.85
N LEU A 73 4.81 -5.87 -2.04
CA LEU A 73 5.54 -6.15 -3.27
C LEU A 73 6.42 -7.38 -3.11
N ALA A 74 6.37 -8.27 -4.09
CA ALA A 74 7.40 -9.29 -4.24
C ALA A 74 8.63 -8.66 -4.92
N LEU A 75 9.70 -8.45 -4.17
CA LEU A 75 10.97 -7.98 -4.72
C LEU A 75 11.80 -9.17 -5.19
N LEU A 76 12.27 -9.09 -6.42
CA LEU A 76 13.34 -9.95 -6.89
C LEU A 76 14.67 -9.24 -6.66
N ALA A 77 15.55 -9.86 -5.93
CA ALA A 77 16.91 -9.36 -5.72
C ALA A 77 17.92 -10.44 -6.08
N GLY A 78 19.02 -10.03 -6.66
CA GLY A 78 20.17 -10.88 -6.93
C GLY A 78 21.42 -10.19 -6.44
N LEU A 79 22.30 -10.99 -5.85
CA LEU A 79 23.65 -10.59 -5.46
C LEU A 79 24.61 -10.97 -6.59
N SER A 80 25.46 -10.03 -7.00
CA SER A 80 26.57 -10.32 -7.91
C SER A 80 27.74 -10.89 -7.14
N GLY A 81 28.68 -11.52 -7.84
CA GLY A 81 30.00 -11.81 -7.29
C GLY A 81 30.83 -10.53 -7.05
N LEU A 82 31.96 -10.71 -6.41
CA LEU A 82 32.91 -9.64 -6.09
C LEU A 82 33.43 -8.94 -7.37
N CYS A 83 33.51 -7.63 -7.30
CA CYS A 83 34.06 -6.80 -8.37
C CYS A 83 35.26 -6.00 -7.87
N GLY A 84 36.46 -6.49 -8.15
CA GLY A 84 37.71 -5.80 -7.79
C GLY A 84 38.14 -4.72 -8.79
N ARG A 85 37.47 -4.60 -9.95
CA ARG A 85 37.80 -3.63 -10.99
C ARG A 85 36.56 -3.07 -11.64
N ALA A 86 36.48 -1.76 -11.75
CA ALA A 86 35.34 -1.05 -12.29
C ALA A 86 34.95 -1.44 -13.73
N GLU A 87 35.92 -1.82 -14.55
CA GLU A 87 35.71 -2.23 -15.94
C GLU A 87 34.84 -3.50 -16.06
N LYS A 88 34.82 -4.35 -15.03
CA LYS A 88 34.03 -5.59 -15.01
C LYS A 88 32.57 -5.37 -14.51
N LEU A 89 32.25 -4.20 -13.97
CA LEU A 89 30.92 -3.90 -13.47
C LEU A 89 29.78 -4.12 -14.50
N PRO A 90 29.93 -3.72 -15.79
CA PRO A 90 28.88 -3.93 -16.79
C PRO A 90 28.56 -5.41 -17.04
N GLU A 91 29.59 -6.24 -17.09
CA GLU A 91 29.45 -7.69 -17.29
C GLU A 91 28.79 -8.37 -16.12
N ILE A 92 29.27 -8.07 -14.90
CA ILE A 92 28.75 -8.61 -13.65
C ILE A 92 27.27 -8.18 -13.47
N TYR A 93 26.97 -6.91 -13.71
CA TYR A 93 25.60 -6.39 -13.69
C TYR A 93 24.70 -7.11 -14.70
N GLY A 94 25.15 -7.29 -15.94
CA GLY A 94 24.40 -7.98 -16.99
C GLY A 94 24.04 -9.42 -16.61
N ASN A 95 24.99 -10.16 -16.04
CA ASN A 95 24.80 -11.53 -15.58
C ASN A 95 23.82 -11.59 -14.39
N THR A 96 23.96 -10.68 -13.43
CA THR A 96 23.05 -10.60 -12.28
C THR A 96 21.62 -10.30 -12.72
N VAL A 97 21.41 -9.37 -13.65
CA VAL A 97 20.08 -9.04 -14.20
C VAL A 97 19.44 -10.25 -14.88
N LYS A 98 20.20 -11.03 -15.64
CA LYS A 98 19.69 -12.27 -16.28
C LYS A 98 19.26 -13.28 -15.22
N ASN A 99 20.07 -13.51 -14.20
CA ASN A 99 19.76 -14.43 -13.11
C ASN A 99 18.51 -14.01 -12.36
N VAL A 100 18.39 -12.74 -11.98
CA VAL A 100 17.19 -12.21 -11.31
C VAL A 100 15.94 -12.35 -12.20
N SER A 101 16.07 -12.12 -13.50
CA SER A 101 14.93 -12.26 -14.44
C SER A 101 14.48 -13.72 -14.58
N SER A 102 15.37 -14.69 -14.45
CA SER A 102 15.03 -16.13 -14.47
C SER A 102 14.42 -16.62 -13.14
N MET A 103 14.57 -15.85 -12.07
CA MET A 103 14.00 -16.12 -10.74
C MET A 103 12.56 -15.60 -10.58
N ALA A 104 11.91 -15.14 -11.66
CA ALA A 104 10.55 -14.58 -11.57
C ALA A 104 9.62 -15.58 -10.87
N PRO A 105 9.06 -15.26 -9.68
CA PRO A 105 8.17 -16.18 -8.98
C PRO A 105 6.88 -16.34 -9.76
N ASP A 106 6.24 -17.48 -9.58
CA ASP A 106 4.89 -17.72 -10.02
C ASP A 106 3.98 -16.62 -9.43
N LEU A 107 3.50 -15.73 -10.29
CA LEU A 107 2.68 -14.55 -9.92
C LEU A 107 1.36 -14.92 -9.24
N SER A 108 0.96 -16.22 -9.29
CA SER A 108 -0.25 -16.72 -8.65
C SER A 108 -0.22 -16.65 -7.12
N ALA A 109 0.95 -16.83 -6.50
CA ALA A 109 1.10 -16.77 -5.04
C ALA A 109 0.93 -15.34 -4.48
N GLY A 110 1.39 -14.33 -5.23
CA GLY A 110 1.23 -12.92 -4.86
C GLY A 110 -0.22 -12.44 -4.94
N GLN A 111 -0.97 -12.89 -5.93
CA GLN A 111 -2.40 -12.54 -6.08
C GLN A 111 -3.25 -13.12 -4.95
N LYS A 112 -2.97 -14.35 -4.51
CA LYS A 112 -3.67 -14.99 -3.39
C LYS A 112 -3.44 -14.24 -2.06
N LYS A 113 -2.21 -13.81 -1.81
CA LYS A 113 -1.85 -13.03 -0.61
C LYS A 113 -2.50 -11.63 -0.61
N THR A 114 -2.59 -10.99 -1.77
CA THR A 114 -3.27 -9.68 -1.94
C THR A 114 -4.78 -9.80 -1.73
N GLY A 115 -5.41 -10.83 -2.28
CA GLY A 115 -6.85 -11.10 -2.09
C GLY A 115 -7.19 -11.33 -0.61
N MET A 116 -6.38 -12.09 0.13
CA MET A 116 -6.56 -12.30 1.57
C MET A 116 -6.43 -10.98 2.36
N LEU A 117 -5.46 -10.14 2.03
CA LEU A 117 -5.29 -8.83 2.67
C LEU A 117 -6.54 -7.95 2.45
N VAL A 118 -7.03 -7.86 1.21
CA VAL A 118 -8.23 -7.05 0.90
C VAL A 118 -9.47 -7.60 1.61
N THR A 119 -9.60 -8.92 1.73
CA THR A 119 -10.68 -9.55 2.52
C THR A 119 -10.61 -9.11 3.99
N SER A 120 -9.42 -9.19 4.62
CA SER A 120 -9.25 -8.75 6.02
C SER A 120 -9.51 -7.25 6.20
N ILE A 121 -9.10 -6.41 5.24
CA ILE A 121 -9.42 -4.97 5.27
C ILE A 121 -10.93 -4.75 5.17
N ARG A 122 -11.65 -5.45 4.30
CA ARG A 122 -13.11 -5.33 4.19
C ARG A 122 -13.80 -5.73 5.49
N GLU A 123 -13.41 -6.84 6.10
CA GLU A 123 -13.94 -7.29 7.39
C GLU A 123 -13.69 -6.26 8.51
N TYR A 124 -12.52 -5.64 8.52
CA TYR A 124 -12.21 -4.54 9.42
C TYR A 124 -13.12 -3.34 9.17
N LEU A 125 -13.24 -2.90 7.92
CA LEU A 125 -14.09 -1.77 7.55
C LEU A 125 -15.58 -2.04 7.83
N ASP A 126 -16.05 -3.27 7.65
CA ASP A 126 -17.43 -3.66 7.92
C ASP A 126 -17.77 -3.63 9.42
N ARG A 127 -16.78 -3.71 10.30
CA ARG A 127 -16.96 -3.51 11.75
C ARG A 127 -16.82 -2.06 12.17
N GLU A 128 -15.86 -1.35 11.57
CA GLU A 128 -15.40 -0.07 12.07
C GLU A 128 -15.89 1.15 11.27
N TYR A 129 -16.68 0.98 10.19
CA TYR A 129 -17.08 2.10 9.32
C TYR A 129 -17.84 3.22 10.06
N CYS A 130 -18.48 2.94 11.20
CA CYS A 130 -19.13 3.93 12.03
C CYS A 130 -18.16 4.76 12.89
N SER A 131 -16.90 4.38 12.98
CA SER A 131 -15.90 5.16 13.70
C SER A 131 -15.44 6.34 12.85
N ASN A 132 -15.40 7.54 13.45
CA ASN A 132 -14.88 8.75 12.81
C ASN A 132 -13.36 8.72 12.57
N PHE A 133 -12.66 7.77 13.21
CA PHE A 133 -11.22 7.57 13.05
C PHE A 133 -10.84 6.69 11.85
N VAL A 134 -11.80 6.05 11.19
CA VAL A 134 -11.51 5.22 10.02
C VAL A 134 -11.11 6.09 8.84
N SER A 135 -9.86 5.97 8.47
CA SER A 135 -9.25 6.59 7.28
C SER A 135 -8.36 5.60 6.54
N LEU A 136 -7.92 5.96 5.35
CA LEU A 136 -6.96 5.16 4.59
C LEU A 136 -5.64 5.02 5.35
N GLU A 137 -5.19 6.12 5.97
CA GLU A 137 -3.95 6.20 6.75
C GLU A 137 -4.03 5.31 8.00
N ALA A 138 -5.10 5.45 8.80
CA ALA A 138 -5.32 4.63 9.99
C ALA A 138 -5.43 3.13 9.64
N THR A 139 -6.12 2.80 8.54
CA THR A 139 -6.21 1.42 8.06
C THR A 139 -4.84 0.91 7.60
N ALA A 140 -4.05 1.72 6.92
CA ALA A 140 -2.71 1.36 6.48
C ALA A 140 -1.78 1.08 7.67
N GLU A 141 -1.86 1.88 8.71
CA GLU A 141 -1.14 1.67 9.97
C GLU A 141 -1.57 0.37 10.65
N GLN A 142 -2.89 0.14 10.79
CA GLN A 142 -3.46 -1.08 11.37
C GLN A 142 -2.95 -2.36 10.68
N PHE A 143 -2.85 -2.33 9.35
CA PHE A 143 -2.38 -3.47 8.55
C PHE A 143 -0.88 -3.44 8.27
N ARG A 144 -0.14 -2.49 8.81
CA ARG A 144 1.30 -2.27 8.58
C ARG A 144 1.65 -2.23 7.09
N LYS A 145 0.89 -1.46 6.33
CA LYS A 145 1.03 -1.31 4.88
C LYS A 145 1.10 0.16 4.49
N ASN A 146 1.63 0.41 3.30
CA ASN A 146 1.62 1.75 2.74
C ASN A 146 0.20 2.15 2.29
N PRO A 147 -0.29 3.38 2.60
CA PRO A 147 -1.63 3.84 2.19
C PRO A 147 -1.88 3.76 0.69
N ALA A 148 -0.89 4.16 -0.13
CA ALA A 148 -1.00 4.11 -1.59
C ALA A 148 -1.14 2.65 -2.09
N TYR A 149 -0.45 1.71 -1.46
CA TYR A 149 -0.59 0.29 -1.76
C TYR A 149 -2.01 -0.21 -1.43
N ILE A 150 -2.52 0.08 -0.21
CA ILE A 150 -3.89 -0.31 0.18
C ILE A 150 -4.91 0.28 -0.80
N SER A 151 -4.82 1.58 -1.10
CA SER A 151 -5.73 2.24 -2.05
C SER A 151 -5.75 1.53 -3.41
N LYS A 152 -4.57 1.19 -3.95
CA LYS A 152 -4.42 0.52 -5.24
C LYS A 152 -5.02 -0.88 -5.23
N VAL A 153 -4.64 -1.72 -4.25
CA VAL A 153 -5.09 -3.12 -4.22
C VAL A 153 -6.57 -3.23 -3.87
N PHE A 154 -7.05 -2.38 -2.96
CA PHE A 154 -8.46 -2.32 -2.59
C PHE A 154 -9.34 -1.98 -3.80
N LYS A 155 -8.97 -0.95 -4.56
CA LYS A 155 -9.69 -0.59 -5.79
C LYS A 155 -9.63 -1.69 -6.84
N LYS A 156 -8.47 -2.33 -7.01
CA LYS A 156 -8.30 -3.43 -7.97
C LYS A 156 -9.20 -4.63 -7.64
N GLU A 157 -9.26 -5.01 -6.36
CA GLU A 157 -9.98 -6.22 -5.93
C GLU A 157 -11.47 -5.98 -5.70
N THR A 158 -11.87 -4.77 -5.27
CA THR A 158 -13.28 -4.44 -4.95
C THR A 158 -14.00 -3.66 -6.04
N GLY A 159 -13.27 -3.01 -6.94
CA GLY A 159 -13.81 -2.07 -7.93
C GLY A 159 -14.10 -0.68 -7.36
N PHE A 160 -14.04 -0.48 -6.05
CA PHE A 160 -14.36 0.78 -5.36
C PHE A 160 -13.12 1.48 -4.83
N ASN A 161 -13.11 2.82 -4.85
CA ASN A 161 -12.16 3.57 -4.06
C ASN A 161 -12.41 3.33 -2.57
N PHE A 162 -11.37 3.37 -1.75
CA PHE A 162 -11.46 3.14 -0.30
C PHE A 162 -12.49 4.06 0.39
N SER A 163 -12.42 5.36 0.11
CA SER A 163 -13.35 6.35 0.69
C SER A 163 -14.78 6.16 0.21
N ASP A 164 -14.98 5.77 -1.05
CA ASP A 164 -16.32 5.53 -1.61
C ASP A 164 -16.96 4.31 -0.96
N TYR A 165 -16.18 3.27 -0.68
CA TYR A 165 -16.65 2.07 0.01
C TYR A 165 -17.19 2.40 1.42
N ILE A 166 -16.42 3.15 2.21
CA ILE A 166 -16.83 3.59 3.55
C ILE A 166 -18.09 4.47 3.46
N THR A 167 -18.08 5.43 2.53
CA THR A 167 -19.24 6.33 2.33
C THR A 167 -20.50 5.55 1.99
N GLN A 168 -20.41 4.56 1.12
CA GLN A 168 -21.54 3.69 0.75
C GLN A 168 -22.13 2.96 1.98
N LYS A 169 -21.25 2.38 2.82
CA LYS A 169 -21.66 1.70 4.07
C LYS A 169 -22.36 2.67 5.03
N ARG A 170 -21.77 3.85 5.25
CA ARG A 170 -22.34 4.88 6.12
C ARG A 170 -23.69 5.38 5.61
N MET A 171 -23.84 5.58 4.31
CA MET A 171 -25.11 6.01 3.71
C MET A 171 -26.19 4.93 3.79
N ALA A 172 -25.82 3.67 3.58
CA ALA A 172 -26.78 2.56 3.76
C ALA A 172 -27.27 2.48 5.20
N HIS A 173 -26.38 2.61 6.19
CA HIS A 173 -26.73 2.63 7.61
C HIS A 173 -27.58 3.87 7.96
N SER A 174 -27.20 5.05 7.46
CA SER A 174 -27.97 6.29 7.69
C SER A 174 -29.41 6.19 7.20
N LYS A 175 -29.65 5.55 6.06
CA LYS A 175 -31.02 5.31 5.53
C LYS A 175 -31.86 4.45 6.46
N LEU A 176 -31.24 3.48 7.14
CA LEU A 176 -31.95 2.65 8.13
C LEU A 176 -32.29 3.48 9.38
N LEU A 177 -31.33 4.26 9.90
CA LEU A 177 -31.54 5.09 11.08
C LEU A 177 -32.54 6.23 10.83
N LEU A 178 -32.62 6.74 9.59
CA LEU A 178 -33.60 7.78 9.24
C LEU A 178 -35.05 7.34 9.31
N ARG A 179 -35.34 6.04 9.39
CA ARG A 179 -36.69 5.51 9.60
C ARG A 179 -37.15 5.68 11.05
N ASP A 180 -36.22 5.88 11.98
CA ASP A 180 -36.53 6.19 13.36
C ASP A 180 -36.76 7.71 13.52
N MET A 181 -38.01 8.08 13.76
CA MET A 181 -38.44 9.49 13.93
C MET A 181 -37.93 10.12 15.23
N SER A 182 -37.54 9.31 16.22
CA SER A 182 -37.02 9.80 17.50
C SER A 182 -35.59 10.33 17.38
N LEU A 183 -34.79 9.81 16.41
CA LEU A 183 -33.40 10.20 16.23
C LEU A 183 -33.27 11.57 15.53
N LYS A 184 -32.43 12.43 16.07
CA LYS A 184 -32.10 13.71 15.44
C LYS A 184 -31.04 13.50 14.35
N ILE A 185 -30.98 14.40 13.36
CA ILE A 185 -30.02 14.28 12.25
C ILE A 185 -28.57 14.31 12.72
N TYR A 186 -28.26 15.07 13.77
CA TYR A 186 -26.90 15.11 14.33
C TYR A 186 -26.52 13.79 15.02
N GLU A 187 -27.47 13.11 15.68
CA GLU A 187 -27.28 11.80 16.30
C GLU A 187 -26.98 10.74 15.23
N ILE A 188 -27.76 10.76 14.13
CA ILE A 188 -27.52 9.87 12.98
C ILE A 188 -26.14 10.13 12.36
N ALA A 189 -25.72 11.39 12.24
CA ALA A 189 -24.40 11.73 11.75
C ALA A 189 -23.31 11.09 12.63
N GLU A 190 -23.39 11.24 13.94
CA GLU A 190 -22.46 10.66 14.91
C GLU A 190 -22.48 9.13 14.86
N MET A 191 -23.64 8.50 14.90
CA MET A 191 -23.82 7.04 14.83
C MET A 191 -23.27 6.43 13.53
N THR A 192 -23.18 7.22 12.48
CA THR A 192 -22.66 6.78 11.16
C THR A 192 -21.23 7.24 10.87
N GLY A 193 -20.53 7.75 11.90
CA GLY A 193 -19.10 8.05 11.83
C GLY A 193 -18.75 9.41 11.23
N TYR A 194 -19.68 10.37 11.26
CA TYR A 194 -19.43 11.76 10.90
C TYR A 194 -19.25 12.60 12.16
N ALA A 195 -18.10 13.27 12.27
CA ALA A 195 -17.85 14.17 13.40
C ALA A 195 -18.68 15.46 13.34
N ASP A 196 -19.26 15.79 12.17
CA ASP A 196 -20.01 17.01 11.93
C ASP A 196 -21.26 16.72 11.08
N ALA A 197 -22.42 17.14 11.60
CA ALA A 197 -23.73 16.97 10.95
C ALA A 197 -23.82 17.72 9.62
N SER A 198 -23.13 18.87 9.46
CA SER A 198 -23.13 19.64 8.21
C SER A 198 -22.42 18.87 7.10
N ASN A 199 -21.31 18.22 7.42
CA ASN A 199 -20.61 17.35 6.49
C ASN A 199 -21.46 16.12 6.13
N PHE A 200 -22.08 15.48 7.11
CA PHE A 200 -23.02 14.38 6.89
C PHE A 200 -24.12 14.77 5.90
N ILE A 201 -24.82 15.90 6.13
CA ILE A 201 -25.90 16.37 5.27
C ILE A 201 -25.44 16.58 3.84
N LYS A 202 -24.24 17.20 3.64
CA LYS A 202 -23.64 17.42 2.31
C LYS A 202 -23.36 16.10 1.60
N VAL A 203 -22.73 15.14 2.30
CA VAL A 203 -22.38 13.83 1.73
C VAL A 203 -23.66 13.03 1.43
N PHE A 204 -24.63 13.03 2.34
CA PHE A 204 -25.91 12.35 2.14
C PHE A 204 -26.65 12.91 0.92
N LYS A 205 -26.76 14.24 0.80
CA LYS A 205 -27.40 14.89 -0.35
C LYS A 205 -26.69 14.56 -1.66
N LYS A 206 -25.35 14.58 -1.65
CA LYS A 206 -24.55 14.20 -2.83
C LYS A 206 -24.80 12.74 -3.25
N HIS A 207 -24.94 11.84 -2.27
CA HIS A 207 -25.06 10.40 -2.52
C HIS A 207 -26.51 9.97 -2.83
N CYS A 208 -27.51 10.58 -2.20
CA CYS A 208 -28.91 10.20 -2.27
C CYS A 208 -29.76 11.16 -3.14
N GLY A 209 -29.20 12.28 -3.61
CA GLY A 209 -29.90 13.29 -4.41
C GLY A 209 -30.80 14.25 -3.61
N MET A 210 -31.03 13.98 -2.31
CA MET A 210 -31.89 14.75 -1.40
C MET A 210 -31.29 14.82 0.00
N SER A 211 -31.74 15.79 0.80
CA SER A 211 -31.30 15.92 2.20
C SER A 211 -31.83 14.77 3.08
N PRO A 212 -31.21 14.51 4.25
CA PRO A 212 -31.70 13.51 5.20
C PRO A 212 -33.16 13.75 5.65
N ASN A 213 -33.55 15.02 5.83
CA ASN A 213 -34.92 15.36 6.21
C ASN A 213 -35.93 15.08 5.10
N GLU A 214 -35.61 15.43 3.87
CA GLU A 214 -36.44 15.11 2.69
C GLU A 214 -36.58 13.59 2.53
N TYR A 215 -35.46 12.86 2.69
CA TYR A 215 -35.45 11.39 2.62
C TYR A 215 -36.37 10.78 3.69
N ARG A 216 -36.31 11.28 4.93
CA ARG A 216 -37.14 10.85 6.04
C ARG A 216 -38.64 11.08 5.73
N GLY A 217 -38.99 12.25 5.19
CA GLY A 217 -40.37 12.57 4.84
C GLY A 217 -40.99 11.73 3.73
N LEU A 218 -40.14 11.15 2.86
CA LEU A 218 -40.57 10.27 1.75
C LEU A 218 -40.74 8.80 2.15
N HIS A 219 -40.11 8.36 3.26
CA HIS A 219 -40.00 6.95 3.61
C HIS A 219 -40.62 6.60 4.97
N ASN A 220 -41.32 7.56 5.58
CA ASN A 220 -42.19 7.47 6.74
C ASN A 220 -43.52 8.12 6.41
#